data_3c82c26c358616d2881f781f31006217
#
_entry.id   3c82c26c358616d2881f781f31006217
#
_cell.length_a   1.000
_cell.length_b   1.000
_cell.length_c   1.000
_cell.angle_alpha   90.00
_cell.angle_beta   90.00
_cell.angle_gamma   90.00
#
_symmetry.space_group_name_H-M   'P 1'
#
loop_
_entity.id
_entity.type
_entity.pdbx_description
1 polymer ?
#
loop_
_entity_poly.entity_id
_entity_poly.type
_entity_poly.pdbx_seq_one_letter_code
_entity_poly.pdbx_strand_id
1 'polypeptide(L)'
;MASVRLDNLCKNFGAVRAVDGVSLESPDGELMGRVGPSGCGKSTLLRLVAGLEEATSGGIFLDDREVSRVKPQDRDVAMVFQNYALFPHLNVEQNMAFSLKFRKVAKPEIRLRVAEAAEVLGLAGLLRRKPAELSGGQRQRVALGRAMVCKPKVFLLDEPLSNLDARMRAGMRAEIAELHRRLGTTMIFVTHDQTEAMTLGQRLCVLDLGQVMQTGSPMDLYRRPAHRFVGDFIGTPGMNFVRGRLEDRDGGLAFVGSGDGLALGLGGDLAKHAGGEVEMGIRPENISLAAGAGDAMGTVQGCETLGHESLLRVRCGDHELVVRVPGAGAGGLAKVGLRFDLNAAAWFDAATGQALD
;
A
#
# COMPACT_ATOMS: atom_id res chain seq x y z
N MET A 1 18.33 -9.30 -13.62
CA MET A 1 17.42 -8.63 -12.70
C MET A 1 18.07 -7.30 -12.39
N ALA A 2 17.37 -6.34 -11.85
CA ALA A 2 17.98 -5.03 -11.58
C ALA A 2 17.33 -4.36 -10.37
N SER A 3 18.13 -3.69 -9.54
CA SER A 3 17.64 -2.74 -8.54
C SER A 3 17.08 -1.48 -9.22
N VAL A 4 16.18 -0.78 -8.53
CA VAL A 4 15.67 0.52 -8.97
C VAL A 4 15.98 1.55 -7.88
N ARG A 5 16.79 2.55 -8.20
CA ARG A 5 17.11 3.63 -7.28
C ARG A 5 16.66 4.98 -7.85
N LEU A 6 15.95 5.71 -7.01
CA LEU A 6 15.54 7.10 -7.27
C LEU A 6 16.36 8.01 -6.37
N ASP A 7 16.86 9.09 -6.92
CA ASP A 7 17.74 10.01 -6.21
C ASP A 7 17.22 11.44 -6.34
N ASN A 8 16.69 11.95 -5.24
CA ASN A 8 16.09 13.29 -5.12
C ASN A 8 15.18 13.66 -6.31
N LEU A 9 14.32 12.69 -6.69
CA LEU A 9 13.49 12.77 -7.89
C LEU A 9 12.34 13.74 -7.71
N CYS A 10 12.20 14.70 -8.64
CA CYS A 10 11.10 15.67 -8.66
C CYS A 10 10.36 15.65 -9.99
N LYS A 11 9.04 15.88 -9.93
CA LYS A 11 8.20 16.11 -11.11
C LYS A 11 7.20 17.21 -10.85
N ASN A 12 7.25 18.26 -11.65
CA ASN A 12 6.29 19.36 -11.64
C ASN A 12 5.43 19.31 -12.92
N PHE A 13 4.14 19.52 -12.77
CA PHE A 13 3.20 19.82 -13.85
C PHE A 13 2.70 21.26 -13.67
N GLY A 14 3.35 22.20 -14.35
CA GLY A 14 3.11 23.61 -14.10
C GLY A 14 3.41 23.98 -12.62
N ALA A 15 2.43 24.48 -11.89
CA ALA A 15 2.54 24.81 -10.48
C ALA A 15 2.39 23.63 -9.52
N VAL A 16 1.91 22.48 -10.01
CA VAL A 16 1.66 21.28 -9.17
C VAL A 16 2.91 20.43 -9.07
N ARG A 17 3.45 20.27 -7.86
CA ARG A 17 4.57 19.36 -7.58
C ARG A 17 4.02 17.95 -7.29
N ALA A 18 3.99 17.09 -8.31
CA ALA A 18 3.43 15.75 -8.21
C ALA A 18 4.39 14.73 -7.58
N VAL A 19 5.72 14.97 -7.67
CA VAL A 19 6.76 14.21 -6.99
C VAL A 19 7.75 15.21 -6.43
N ASP A 20 8.09 15.11 -5.15
CA ASP A 20 8.85 16.09 -4.41
C ASP A 20 10.02 15.46 -3.66
N GLY A 21 11.21 15.52 -4.25
CA GLY A 21 12.46 15.08 -3.62
C GLY A 21 12.51 13.60 -3.25
N VAL A 22 11.84 12.73 -4.01
CA VAL A 22 11.76 11.30 -3.68
C VAL A 22 13.09 10.62 -3.87
N SER A 23 13.64 10.11 -2.76
CA SER A 23 14.78 9.19 -2.73
C SER A 23 14.31 7.83 -2.22
N LEU A 24 14.43 6.80 -3.05
CA LEU A 24 13.88 5.47 -2.77
C LEU A 24 14.68 4.40 -3.51
N GLU A 25 14.93 3.29 -2.84
CA GLU A 25 15.57 2.13 -3.45
C GLU A 25 14.66 0.90 -3.36
N SER A 26 14.53 0.20 -4.48
CA SER A 26 13.93 -1.13 -4.58
C SER A 26 15.04 -2.10 -4.94
N PRO A 27 15.51 -2.94 -4.00
CA PRO A 27 16.54 -3.94 -4.25
C PRO A 27 16.19 -4.89 -5.38
N ASP A 28 17.21 -5.52 -5.94
CA ASP A 28 17.05 -6.54 -6.98
C ASP A 28 16.19 -7.70 -6.46
N GLY A 29 15.24 -8.13 -7.29
CA GLY A 29 14.33 -9.24 -6.98
C GLY A 29 13.23 -8.92 -5.96
N GLU A 30 13.06 -7.68 -5.51
CA GLU A 30 12.03 -7.29 -4.56
C GLU A 30 10.68 -6.97 -5.22
N LEU A 31 9.58 -7.34 -4.55
CA LEU A 31 8.22 -6.91 -4.88
C LEU A 31 7.83 -5.73 -3.98
N MET A 32 7.97 -4.51 -4.50
CA MET A 32 7.71 -3.27 -3.78
C MET A 32 6.35 -2.66 -4.14
N GLY A 33 5.51 -2.42 -3.12
CA GLY A 33 4.25 -1.68 -3.27
C GLY A 33 4.42 -0.18 -3.02
N ARG A 34 3.78 0.65 -3.85
CA ARG A 34 3.64 2.09 -3.62
C ARG A 34 2.19 2.40 -3.33
N VAL A 35 1.94 2.95 -2.16
CA VAL A 35 0.59 3.19 -1.65
C VAL A 35 0.41 4.62 -1.17
N GLY A 36 -0.82 5.08 -1.10
CA GLY A 36 -1.15 6.44 -0.67
C GLY A 36 -2.50 6.89 -1.22
N PRO A 37 -3.01 8.05 -0.84
CA PRO A 37 -4.27 8.61 -1.34
C PRO A 37 -4.26 8.85 -2.86
N SER A 38 -5.44 9.03 -3.44
CA SER A 38 -5.54 9.44 -4.83
C SER A 38 -4.85 10.78 -5.05
N GLY A 39 -4.07 10.89 -6.13
CA GLY A 39 -3.34 12.13 -6.45
C GLY A 39 -2.01 12.34 -5.72
N CYS A 40 -1.57 11.47 -4.79
CA CYS A 40 -0.29 11.63 -4.08
C CYS A 40 0.98 11.36 -4.91
N GLY A 41 0.88 11.09 -6.22
CA GLY A 41 2.04 10.95 -7.11
C GLY A 41 2.47 9.53 -7.46
N LYS A 42 1.80 8.47 -6.98
CA LYS A 42 2.17 7.05 -7.21
C LYS A 42 2.33 6.68 -8.69
N SER A 43 1.30 6.89 -9.50
CA SER A 43 1.33 6.56 -10.93
C SER A 43 2.29 7.47 -11.69
N THR A 44 2.45 8.73 -11.26
CA THR A 44 3.47 9.64 -11.80
C THR A 44 4.87 9.06 -11.57
N LEU A 45 5.16 8.63 -10.34
CA LEU A 45 6.44 8.04 -9.99
C LEU A 45 6.71 6.74 -10.77
N LEU A 46 5.67 5.92 -11.00
CA LEU A 46 5.80 4.71 -11.82
C LEU A 46 6.09 5.04 -13.28
N ARG A 47 5.40 6.04 -13.85
CA ARG A 47 5.62 6.52 -15.23
C ARG A 47 6.98 7.15 -15.45
N LEU A 48 7.52 7.84 -14.44
CA LEU A 48 8.90 8.34 -14.46
C LEU A 48 9.91 7.20 -14.59
N VAL A 49 9.75 6.12 -13.80
CA VAL A 49 10.60 4.91 -13.90
C VAL A 49 10.46 4.26 -15.28
N ALA A 50 9.23 4.17 -15.81
CA ALA A 50 8.96 3.64 -17.15
C ALA A 50 9.52 4.51 -18.29
N GLY A 51 9.85 5.78 -18.02
CA GLY A 51 10.27 6.76 -19.04
C GLY A 51 9.13 7.31 -19.87
N LEU A 52 7.88 7.14 -19.40
CA LEU A 52 6.68 7.70 -20.02
C LEU A 52 6.45 9.16 -19.62
N GLU A 53 7.16 9.60 -18.58
CA GLU A 53 7.23 10.99 -18.12
C GLU A 53 8.70 11.35 -17.92
N GLU A 54 9.03 12.62 -18.14
CA GLU A 54 10.36 13.17 -17.89
C GLU A 54 10.42 13.79 -16.49
N ALA A 55 11.48 13.51 -15.75
CA ALA A 55 11.72 14.14 -14.46
C ALA A 55 12.04 15.63 -14.64
N THR A 56 11.56 16.45 -13.69
CA THR A 56 11.96 17.87 -13.62
C THR A 56 13.40 18.00 -13.10
N SER A 57 13.76 17.17 -12.11
CA SER A 57 15.12 17.06 -11.57
C SER A 57 15.30 15.71 -10.85
N GLY A 58 16.53 15.41 -10.46
CA GLY A 58 16.89 14.14 -9.81
C GLY A 58 17.24 13.04 -10.81
N GLY A 59 17.58 11.86 -10.28
CA GLY A 59 18.09 10.72 -11.05
C GLY A 59 17.24 9.46 -10.89
N ILE A 60 17.19 8.64 -11.96
CA ILE A 60 16.58 7.30 -11.97
C ILE A 60 17.65 6.32 -12.44
N PHE A 61 17.88 5.28 -11.64
CA PHE A 61 18.92 4.28 -11.91
C PHE A 61 18.31 2.88 -11.93
N LEU A 62 18.75 2.07 -12.89
CA LEU A 62 18.54 0.63 -12.93
C LEU A 62 19.91 -0.02 -12.76
N ASP A 63 20.15 -0.67 -11.63
CA ASP A 63 21.47 -0.99 -11.13
C ASP A 63 22.33 0.30 -11.09
N ASP A 64 23.54 0.25 -11.64
CA ASP A 64 24.44 1.41 -11.73
C ASP A 64 24.17 2.30 -12.94
N ARG A 65 23.22 1.91 -13.82
CA ARG A 65 22.93 2.64 -15.05
C ARG A 65 21.91 3.73 -14.80
N GLU A 66 22.29 4.99 -15.03
CA GLU A 66 21.32 6.08 -15.08
C GLU A 66 20.43 5.98 -16.32
N VAL A 67 19.10 6.03 -16.11
CA VAL A 67 18.10 5.91 -17.17
C VAL A 67 17.18 7.12 -17.28
N SER A 68 17.43 8.20 -16.56
CA SER A 68 16.59 9.40 -16.51
C SER A 68 16.21 9.93 -17.89
N ARG A 69 17.17 9.92 -18.84
CA ARG A 69 17.00 10.39 -20.22
C ARG A 69 16.91 9.29 -21.27
N VAL A 70 16.90 8.02 -20.84
CA VAL A 70 16.78 6.87 -21.73
C VAL A 70 15.32 6.72 -22.17
N LYS A 71 15.08 6.46 -23.47
CA LYS A 71 13.74 6.25 -24.00
C LYS A 71 13.08 5.00 -23.40
N PRO A 72 11.76 4.95 -23.25
CA PRO A 72 11.04 3.82 -22.61
C PRO A 72 11.41 2.43 -23.17
N GLN A 73 11.52 2.30 -24.50
CA GLN A 73 11.85 1.04 -25.16
C GLN A 73 13.27 0.51 -24.86
N ASP A 74 14.17 1.38 -24.39
CA ASP A 74 15.57 1.09 -24.16
C ASP A 74 15.94 0.97 -22.66
N ARG A 75 14.91 1.05 -21.76
CA ARG A 75 15.08 0.96 -20.30
C ARG A 75 15.08 -0.45 -19.74
N ASP A 76 14.80 -1.49 -20.53
CA ASP A 76 14.61 -2.87 -20.07
C ASP A 76 13.53 -3.04 -18.98
N VAL A 77 12.52 -2.20 -18.99
CA VAL A 77 11.33 -2.28 -18.13
C VAL A 77 10.11 -2.70 -18.93
N ALA A 78 9.15 -3.33 -18.27
CA ALA A 78 7.84 -3.58 -18.87
C ALA A 78 6.74 -3.08 -17.93
N MET A 79 5.75 -2.39 -18.49
CA MET A 79 4.65 -1.82 -17.72
C MET A 79 3.33 -2.49 -18.09
N VAL A 80 2.57 -2.85 -17.04
CA VAL A 80 1.18 -3.28 -17.11
C VAL A 80 0.32 -2.12 -16.64
N PHE A 81 -0.56 -1.63 -17.51
CA PHE A 81 -1.42 -0.49 -17.26
C PHE A 81 -2.72 -0.91 -16.57
N GLN A 82 -3.33 -0.02 -15.83
CA GLN A 82 -4.58 -0.20 -15.11
C GLN A 82 -5.72 -0.75 -16.00
N ASN A 83 -5.85 -0.27 -17.23
CA ASN A 83 -6.86 -0.70 -18.20
C ASN A 83 -6.40 -1.86 -19.09
N TYR A 84 -5.29 -2.54 -18.70
CA TYR A 84 -4.64 -3.62 -19.43
C TYR A 84 -4.09 -3.21 -20.81
N ALA A 85 -4.62 -2.18 -21.45
CA ALA A 85 -4.24 -1.62 -22.76
C ALA A 85 -4.04 -2.71 -23.84
N LEU A 86 -4.94 -3.70 -23.88
CA LEU A 86 -4.92 -4.75 -24.91
C LEU A 86 -5.43 -4.19 -26.23
N PHE A 87 -4.83 -4.62 -27.34
CA PHE A 87 -5.28 -4.29 -28.67
C PHE A 87 -6.53 -5.11 -29.01
N PRO A 88 -7.73 -4.49 -29.18
CA PRO A 88 -8.99 -5.22 -29.28
C PRO A 88 -9.13 -6.02 -30.59
N HIS A 89 -8.43 -5.61 -31.63
CA HIS A 89 -8.42 -6.26 -32.94
C HIS A 89 -7.45 -7.45 -33.02
N LEU A 90 -6.53 -7.60 -32.08
CA LEU A 90 -5.56 -8.69 -32.00
C LEU A 90 -6.06 -9.79 -31.05
N ASN A 91 -5.73 -11.07 -31.36
CA ASN A 91 -5.96 -12.16 -30.43
C ASN A 91 -4.91 -12.19 -29.30
N VAL A 92 -5.04 -13.13 -28.35
CA VAL A 92 -4.13 -13.27 -27.18
C VAL A 92 -2.67 -13.46 -27.65
N GLU A 93 -2.41 -14.40 -28.56
CA GLU A 93 -1.06 -14.66 -29.10
C GLU A 93 -0.46 -13.39 -29.72
N GLN A 94 -1.25 -12.69 -30.51
CA GLN A 94 -0.82 -11.47 -31.20
C GLN A 94 -0.58 -10.31 -30.24
N ASN A 95 -1.41 -10.15 -29.20
CA ASN A 95 -1.21 -9.18 -28.13
C ASN A 95 0.11 -9.43 -27.40
N MET A 96 0.37 -10.68 -27.00
CA MET A 96 1.62 -11.05 -26.29
C MET A 96 2.83 -10.85 -27.21
N ALA A 97 2.75 -11.24 -28.47
CA ALA A 97 3.84 -11.12 -29.45
C ALA A 97 4.14 -9.70 -29.91
N PHE A 98 3.26 -8.71 -29.63
CA PHE A 98 3.30 -7.39 -30.26
C PHE A 98 4.65 -6.68 -30.05
N SER A 99 5.12 -6.57 -28.83
CA SER A 99 6.36 -5.89 -28.50
C SER A 99 7.60 -6.57 -29.11
N LEU A 100 7.60 -7.91 -29.19
CA LEU A 100 8.69 -8.67 -29.79
C LEU A 100 8.76 -8.48 -31.31
N LYS A 101 7.59 -8.38 -31.99
CA LYS A 101 7.51 -8.07 -33.42
C LYS A 101 8.07 -6.68 -33.71
N PHE A 102 7.71 -5.71 -32.88
CA PHE A 102 8.24 -4.34 -33.01
C PHE A 102 9.75 -4.28 -32.84
N ARG A 103 10.31 -5.08 -31.92
CA ARG A 103 11.75 -5.25 -31.70
C ARG A 103 12.43 -6.13 -32.77
N LYS A 104 11.70 -6.57 -33.81
CA LYS A 104 12.19 -7.42 -34.92
C LYS A 104 12.80 -8.76 -34.46
N VAL A 105 12.31 -9.33 -33.36
CA VAL A 105 12.72 -10.66 -32.90
C VAL A 105 12.30 -11.73 -33.92
N ALA A 106 13.10 -12.78 -34.09
CA ALA A 106 12.84 -13.86 -35.03
C ALA A 106 11.53 -14.60 -34.70
N LYS A 107 10.75 -14.96 -35.72
CA LYS A 107 9.44 -15.63 -35.56
C LYS A 107 9.49 -16.90 -34.69
N PRO A 108 10.47 -17.80 -34.83
CA PRO A 108 10.58 -18.99 -33.96
C PRO A 108 10.72 -18.61 -32.49
N GLU A 109 11.57 -17.64 -32.18
CA GLU A 109 11.80 -17.17 -30.81
C GLU A 109 10.54 -16.50 -30.22
N ILE A 110 9.80 -15.72 -31.03
CA ILE A 110 8.50 -15.16 -30.59
C ILE A 110 7.54 -16.27 -30.21
N ARG A 111 7.41 -17.32 -31.03
CA ARG A 111 6.51 -18.44 -30.74
C ARG A 111 6.90 -19.16 -29.46
N LEU A 112 8.19 -19.41 -29.26
CA LEU A 112 8.72 -20.05 -28.04
C LEU A 112 8.36 -19.23 -26.80
N ARG A 113 8.72 -17.94 -26.77
CA ARG A 113 8.46 -17.07 -25.60
C ARG A 113 6.96 -16.91 -25.32
N VAL A 114 6.12 -16.79 -26.35
CA VAL A 114 4.66 -16.69 -26.18
C VAL A 114 4.10 -18.01 -25.62
N ALA A 115 4.57 -19.17 -26.08
CA ALA A 115 4.14 -20.46 -25.57
C ALA A 115 4.54 -20.64 -24.09
N GLU A 116 5.80 -20.35 -23.73
CA GLU A 116 6.28 -20.38 -22.36
C GLU A 116 5.45 -19.48 -21.43
N ALA A 117 5.22 -18.23 -21.83
CA ALA A 117 4.43 -17.30 -21.03
C ALA A 117 2.95 -17.72 -20.93
N ALA A 118 2.39 -18.30 -22.01
CA ALA A 118 1.02 -18.79 -22.01
C ALA A 118 0.83 -19.99 -21.07
N GLU A 119 1.80 -20.89 -20.99
CA GLU A 119 1.79 -22.00 -20.03
C GLU A 119 1.84 -21.51 -18.60
N VAL A 120 2.79 -20.61 -18.29
CA VAL A 120 2.95 -20.02 -16.93
C VAL A 120 1.68 -19.33 -16.44
N LEU A 121 0.96 -18.66 -17.36
CA LEU A 121 -0.22 -17.85 -17.04
C LEU A 121 -1.56 -18.60 -17.29
N GLY A 122 -1.52 -19.88 -17.66
CA GLY A 122 -2.73 -20.65 -17.95
C GLY A 122 -3.54 -20.13 -19.14
N LEU A 123 -2.86 -19.59 -20.16
CA LEU A 123 -3.46 -19.01 -21.37
C LEU A 123 -3.37 -19.90 -22.63
N ALA A 124 -2.74 -21.07 -22.54
CA ALA A 124 -2.47 -21.94 -23.69
C ALA A 124 -3.73 -22.24 -24.51
N GLY A 125 -4.86 -22.54 -23.87
CA GLY A 125 -6.15 -22.80 -24.52
C GLY A 125 -6.89 -21.55 -25.04
N LEU A 126 -6.35 -20.34 -24.79
CA LEU A 126 -7.00 -19.07 -25.08
C LEU A 126 -6.29 -18.25 -26.16
N LEU A 127 -5.17 -18.72 -26.70
CA LEU A 127 -4.28 -17.97 -27.61
C LEU A 127 -4.98 -17.37 -28.84
N ARG A 128 -6.03 -18.04 -29.33
CA ARG A 128 -6.78 -17.60 -30.52
C ARG A 128 -7.91 -16.61 -30.20
N ARG A 129 -8.31 -16.45 -28.92
CA ARG A 129 -9.41 -15.57 -28.51
C ARG A 129 -9.03 -14.10 -28.60
N LYS A 130 -10.03 -13.23 -28.85
CA LYS A 130 -9.88 -11.78 -28.79
C LYS A 130 -10.18 -11.27 -27.35
N PRO A 131 -9.70 -10.06 -26.97
CA PRO A 131 -9.94 -9.49 -25.66
C PRO A 131 -11.41 -9.41 -25.23
N ALA A 132 -12.34 -9.20 -26.18
CA ALA A 132 -13.78 -9.17 -25.90
C ALA A 132 -14.35 -10.53 -25.44
N GLU A 133 -13.68 -11.64 -25.75
CA GLU A 133 -14.09 -13.01 -25.42
C GLU A 133 -13.47 -13.50 -24.09
N LEU A 134 -12.78 -12.61 -23.36
CA LEU A 134 -12.04 -12.93 -22.16
C LEU A 134 -12.69 -12.31 -20.92
N SER A 135 -12.62 -13.01 -19.78
CA SER A 135 -12.93 -12.43 -18.47
C SER A 135 -11.92 -11.35 -18.08
N GLY A 136 -12.23 -10.55 -17.04
CA GLY A 136 -11.33 -9.53 -16.48
C GLY A 136 -9.97 -10.10 -16.10
N GLY A 137 -9.94 -11.19 -15.31
CA GLY A 137 -8.70 -11.86 -14.91
C GLY A 137 -7.92 -12.45 -16.10
N GLN A 138 -8.62 -12.98 -17.12
CA GLN A 138 -7.94 -13.46 -18.34
C GLN A 138 -7.30 -12.30 -19.11
N ARG A 139 -7.97 -11.15 -19.24
CA ARG A 139 -7.37 -9.94 -19.85
C ARG A 139 -6.13 -9.47 -19.12
N GLN A 140 -6.17 -9.50 -17.78
CA GLN A 140 -5.02 -9.16 -16.95
C GLN A 140 -3.84 -10.12 -17.16
N ARG A 141 -4.08 -11.43 -17.19
CA ARG A 141 -3.03 -12.42 -17.49
C ARG A 141 -2.43 -12.19 -18.88
N VAL A 142 -3.22 -11.82 -19.87
CA VAL A 142 -2.70 -11.45 -21.21
C VAL A 142 -1.80 -10.22 -21.15
N ALA A 143 -2.16 -9.20 -20.36
CA ALA A 143 -1.33 -8.01 -20.17
C ALA A 143 0.00 -8.34 -19.44
N LEU A 144 -0.05 -9.20 -18.41
CA LEU A 144 1.14 -9.73 -17.75
C LEU A 144 2.00 -10.54 -18.73
N GLY A 145 1.39 -11.41 -19.55
CA GLY A 145 2.07 -12.19 -20.58
C GLY A 145 2.77 -11.33 -21.62
N ARG A 146 2.12 -10.24 -22.06
CA ARG A 146 2.73 -9.25 -22.96
C ARG A 146 3.96 -8.57 -22.37
N ALA A 147 3.96 -8.33 -21.06
CA ALA A 147 5.13 -7.81 -20.35
C ALA A 147 6.21 -8.89 -20.20
N MET A 148 5.82 -10.11 -19.83
CA MET A 148 6.71 -11.23 -19.53
C MET A 148 7.53 -11.70 -20.74
N VAL A 149 6.94 -11.76 -21.93
CA VAL A 149 7.65 -12.20 -23.16
C VAL A 149 8.84 -11.31 -23.51
N CYS A 150 8.83 -10.05 -23.03
CA CYS A 150 9.95 -9.11 -23.24
C CYS A 150 11.16 -9.42 -22.35
N LYS A 151 11.03 -10.31 -21.35
CA LYS A 151 12.06 -10.63 -20.34
C LYS A 151 12.66 -9.35 -19.74
N PRO A 152 11.84 -8.46 -19.15
CA PRO A 152 12.34 -7.19 -18.63
C PRO A 152 13.17 -7.42 -17.36
N LYS A 153 14.04 -6.46 -17.03
CA LYS A 153 14.76 -6.43 -15.76
C LYS A 153 13.85 -6.00 -14.59
N VAL A 154 12.84 -5.17 -14.86
CA VAL A 154 11.89 -4.65 -13.88
C VAL A 154 10.47 -4.67 -14.43
N PHE A 155 9.53 -5.19 -13.65
CA PHE A 155 8.09 -5.07 -13.93
C PHE A 155 7.49 -3.87 -13.19
N LEU A 156 6.68 -3.10 -13.89
CA LEU A 156 5.94 -1.96 -13.36
C LEU A 156 4.44 -2.24 -13.52
N LEU A 157 3.69 -2.29 -12.41
CA LEU A 157 2.27 -2.63 -12.40
C LEU A 157 1.46 -1.43 -11.89
N ASP A 158 0.73 -0.76 -12.78
CA ASP A 158 -0.10 0.41 -12.44
C ASP A 158 -1.52 -0.05 -12.11
N GLU A 159 -1.86 -0.12 -10.82
CA GLU A 159 -3.15 -0.58 -10.29
C GLU A 159 -3.65 -1.88 -10.94
N PRO A 160 -2.86 -2.96 -10.90
CA PRO A 160 -3.12 -4.15 -11.72
C PRO A 160 -4.46 -4.83 -11.43
N LEU A 161 -5.03 -4.64 -10.24
CA LEU A 161 -6.23 -5.35 -9.78
C LEU A 161 -7.49 -4.48 -9.69
N SER A 162 -7.39 -3.18 -9.97
CA SER A 162 -8.49 -2.21 -9.75
C SER A 162 -9.77 -2.53 -10.53
N ASN A 163 -9.65 -3.12 -11.71
CA ASN A 163 -10.79 -3.43 -12.60
C ASN A 163 -11.39 -4.84 -12.38
N LEU A 164 -11.07 -5.50 -11.27
CA LEU A 164 -11.57 -6.83 -10.92
C LEU A 164 -12.54 -6.76 -9.73
N ASP A 165 -13.49 -7.69 -9.67
CA ASP A 165 -14.31 -7.89 -8.49
C ASP A 165 -13.49 -8.45 -7.30
N ALA A 166 -14.03 -8.37 -6.08
CA ALA A 166 -13.32 -8.74 -4.85
C ALA A 166 -12.85 -10.20 -4.85
N ARG A 167 -13.63 -11.14 -5.40
CA ARG A 167 -13.27 -12.56 -5.47
C ARG A 167 -12.10 -12.80 -6.44
N MET A 168 -12.18 -12.17 -7.60
CA MET A 168 -11.10 -12.25 -8.59
C MET A 168 -9.83 -11.57 -8.11
N ARG A 169 -9.91 -10.43 -7.38
CA ARG A 169 -8.73 -9.78 -6.80
C ARG A 169 -7.96 -10.73 -5.87
N ALA A 170 -8.65 -11.46 -5.00
CA ALA A 170 -7.98 -12.40 -4.09
C ALA A 170 -7.17 -13.48 -4.85
N GLY A 171 -7.76 -14.08 -5.88
CA GLY A 171 -7.05 -15.05 -6.74
C GLY A 171 -5.86 -14.44 -7.47
N MET A 172 -6.06 -13.26 -8.06
CA MET A 172 -5.00 -12.59 -8.83
C MET A 172 -3.83 -12.09 -7.97
N ARG A 173 -4.07 -11.70 -6.71
CA ARG A 173 -2.96 -11.43 -5.77
C ARG A 173 -2.05 -12.64 -5.61
N ALA A 174 -2.65 -13.80 -5.36
CA ALA A 174 -1.88 -15.05 -5.23
C ALA A 174 -1.11 -15.38 -6.52
N GLU A 175 -1.70 -15.16 -7.69
CA GLU A 175 -1.05 -15.37 -8.98
C GLU A 175 0.13 -14.42 -9.23
N ILE A 176 -0.01 -13.13 -8.89
CA ILE A 176 1.09 -12.15 -9.02
C ILE A 176 2.23 -12.51 -8.05
N ALA A 177 1.92 -12.90 -6.81
CA ALA A 177 2.92 -13.33 -5.84
C ALA A 177 3.66 -14.60 -6.33
N GLU A 178 2.94 -15.59 -6.89
CA GLU A 178 3.52 -16.77 -7.47
C GLU A 178 4.38 -16.46 -8.70
N LEU A 179 3.90 -15.58 -9.58
CA LEU A 179 4.65 -15.13 -10.74
C LEU A 179 5.95 -14.44 -10.33
N HIS A 180 5.89 -13.55 -9.33
CA HIS A 180 7.09 -12.90 -8.79
C HIS A 180 8.09 -13.91 -8.25
N ARG A 181 7.65 -14.89 -7.45
CA ARG A 181 8.50 -15.94 -6.88
C ARG A 181 9.16 -16.79 -7.96
N ARG A 182 8.44 -17.10 -9.05
CA ARG A 182 8.97 -17.88 -10.20
C ARG A 182 9.99 -17.09 -11.02
N LEU A 183 9.74 -15.81 -11.24
CA LEU A 183 10.60 -14.96 -12.07
C LEU A 183 11.80 -14.42 -11.29
N GLY A 184 11.65 -14.20 -9.98
CA GLY A 184 12.63 -13.53 -9.12
C GLY A 184 12.96 -12.09 -9.55
N THR A 185 12.23 -11.53 -10.50
CA THR A 185 12.50 -10.23 -11.11
C THR A 185 11.91 -9.12 -10.24
N THR A 186 12.61 -8.01 -10.12
CA THR A 186 12.14 -6.81 -9.41
C THR A 186 10.78 -6.37 -9.95
N MET A 187 9.81 -6.20 -9.07
CA MET A 187 8.47 -5.75 -9.40
C MET A 187 8.08 -4.55 -8.54
N ILE A 188 7.57 -3.51 -9.18
CA ILE A 188 7.00 -2.34 -8.49
C ILE A 188 5.54 -2.24 -8.88
N PHE A 189 4.66 -2.25 -7.90
CA PHE A 189 3.23 -2.06 -8.14
C PHE A 189 2.69 -0.84 -7.41
N VAL A 190 1.67 -0.24 -7.99
CA VAL A 190 0.90 0.86 -7.41
C VAL A 190 -0.48 0.34 -7.10
N THR A 191 -0.99 0.68 -5.93
CA THR A 191 -2.38 0.40 -5.55
C THR A 191 -2.90 1.47 -4.59
N HIS A 192 -4.22 1.64 -4.56
CA HIS A 192 -4.93 2.35 -3.52
C HIS A 192 -5.63 1.39 -2.53
N ASP A 193 -5.62 0.08 -2.82
CA ASP A 193 -6.18 -0.97 -1.97
C ASP A 193 -5.15 -1.42 -0.93
N GLN A 194 -5.45 -1.17 0.34
CA GLN A 194 -4.56 -1.51 1.46
C GLN A 194 -4.39 -3.02 1.61
N THR A 195 -5.43 -3.82 1.32
CA THR A 195 -5.35 -5.29 1.39
C THR A 195 -4.37 -5.82 0.35
N GLU A 196 -4.37 -5.25 -0.87
CA GLU A 196 -3.38 -5.58 -1.89
C GLU A 196 -1.97 -5.24 -1.41
N ALA A 197 -1.79 -4.03 -0.88
CA ALA A 197 -0.50 -3.59 -0.38
C ALA A 197 0.04 -4.51 0.71
N MET A 198 -0.76 -4.74 1.75
CA MET A 198 -0.38 -5.54 2.92
C MET A 198 -0.11 -7.02 2.60
N THR A 199 -0.79 -7.58 1.58
CA THR A 199 -0.71 -9.02 1.27
C THR A 199 0.27 -9.34 0.15
N LEU A 200 0.52 -8.41 -0.77
CA LEU A 200 1.35 -8.63 -1.95
C LEU A 200 2.77 -8.08 -1.77
N GLY A 201 2.92 -6.89 -1.19
CA GLY A 201 4.21 -6.23 -1.04
C GLY A 201 5.12 -6.90 -0.02
N GLN A 202 6.38 -7.17 -0.42
CA GLN A 202 7.43 -7.53 0.53
C GLN A 202 7.88 -6.28 1.30
N ARG A 203 7.87 -5.14 0.62
CA ARG A 203 8.10 -3.81 1.19
C ARG A 203 7.12 -2.81 0.58
N LEU A 204 6.69 -1.86 1.39
CA LEU A 204 5.79 -0.79 0.98
C LEU A 204 6.49 0.56 1.11
N CYS A 205 6.14 1.46 0.22
CA CYS A 205 6.46 2.88 0.29
C CYS A 205 5.13 3.65 0.37
N VAL A 206 4.87 4.29 1.50
CA VAL A 206 3.70 5.15 1.70
C VAL A 206 4.05 6.54 1.20
N LEU A 207 3.22 7.04 0.28
CA LEU A 207 3.37 8.35 -0.34
C LEU A 207 2.22 9.27 0.07
N ASP A 208 2.56 10.51 0.40
CA ASP A 208 1.59 11.59 0.55
C ASP A 208 2.14 12.88 -0.07
N LEU A 209 1.27 13.63 -0.78
CA LEU A 209 1.59 14.92 -1.41
C LEU A 209 2.93 14.93 -2.18
N GLY A 210 3.25 13.83 -2.86
CA GLY A 210 4.48 13.70 -3.65
C GLY A 210 5.71 13.29 -2.86
N GLN A 211 5.62 13.10 -1.55
CA GLN A 211 6.74 12.76 -0.65
C GLN A 211 6.61 11.34 -0.10
N VAL A 212 7.75 10.73 0.26
CA VAL A 212 7.80 9.45 0.96
C VAL A 212 7.60 9.68 2.46
N MET A 213 6.50 9.17 2.99
CA MET A 213 6.20 9.27 4.43
C MET A 213 6.91 8.18 5.23
N GLN A 214 6.92 6.95 4.72
CA GLN A 214 7.61 5.82 5.34
C GLN A 214 7.81 4.70 4.33
N THR A 215 8.90 3.95 4.49
CA THR A 215 9.18 2.72 3.75
C THR A 215 9.55 1.62 4.73
N GLY A 216 8.99 0.42 4.54
CA GLY A 216 9.27 -0.72 5.43
C GLY A 216 8.46 -1.95 5.05
N SER A 217 8.57 -3.03 5.83
CA SER A 217 7.68 -4.17 5.67
C SER A 217 6.22 -3.76 5.96
N PRO A 218 5.21 -4.43 5.37
CA PRO A 218 3.81 -4.13 5.69
C PRO A 218 3.52 -4.11 7.19
N MET A 219 4.07 -5.06 7.95
CA MET A 219 3.84 -5.16 9.38
C MET A 219 4.57 -4.09 10.19
N ASP A 220 5.74 -3.60 9.73
CA ASP A 220 6.40 -2.46 10.39
C ASP A 220 5.58 -1.18 10.25
N LEU A 221 5.09 -0.90 9.03
CA LEU A 221 4.21 0.25 8.78
C LEU A 221 2.91 0.19 9.61
N TYR A 222 2.38 -1.02 9.80
CA TYR A 222 1.16 -1.22 10.59
C TYR A 222 1.40 -1.03 12.08
N ARG A 223 2.48 -1.63 12.61
CA ARG A 223 2.76 -1.66 14.05
C ARG A 223 3.51 -0.41 14.56
N ARG A 224 4.40 0.13 13.71
CA ARG A 224 5.30 1.25 14.05
C ARG A 224 5.23 2.35 12.99
N PRO A 225 4.08 3.02 12.86
CA PRO A 225 3.97 4.13 11.91
C PRO A 225 4.88 5.28 12.36
N ALA A 226 5.75 5.74 11.45
CA ALA A 226 6.67 6.85 11.73
C ALA A 226 5.96 8.21 11.73
N HIS A 227 4.74 8.27 11.25
CA HIS A 227 3.93 9.48 11.20
C HIS A 227 2.45 9.13 11.39
N ARG A 228 1.70 10.04 12.01
CA ARG A 228 0.25 9.93 12.21
C ARG A 228 -0.49 9.55 10.92
N PHE A 229 -0.11 10.18 9.80
CA PHE A 229 -0.68 9.89 8.50
C PHE A 229 -0.55 8.40 8.12
N VAL A 230 0.61 7.79 8.37
CA VAL A 230 0.83 6.36 8.07
C VAL A 230 -0.07 5.48 8.95
N GLY A 231 -0.22 5.83 10.23
CA GLY A 231 -1.10 5.14 11.18
C GLY A 231 -2.58 5.18 10.74
N ASP A 232 -3.03 6.33 10.25
CA ASP A 232 -4.38 6.54 9.71
C ASP A 232 -4.57 5.80 8.39
N PHE A 233 -3.61 5.94 7.48
CA PHE A 233 -3.71 5.40 6.12
C PHE A 233 -3.58 3.88 6.08
N ILE A 234 -2.71 3.26 6.89
CA ILE A 234 -2.48 1.81 6.89
C ILE A 234 -3.39 1.14 7.92
N GLY A 235 -4.30 0.30 7.46
CA GLY A 235 -5.30 -0.41 8.26
C GLY A 235 -6.74 -0.02 7.91
N THR A 236 -7.67 -0.96 8.02
CA THR A 236 -9.11 -0.75 7.78
C THR A 236 -9.91 -1.37 8.91
N PRO A 237 -10.47 -0.55 9.80
CA PRO A 237 -10.31 0.90 9.93
C PRO A 237 -8.87 1.32 10.24
N GLY A 238 -8.59 2.62 10.02
CA GLY A 238 -7.33 3.24 10.44
C GLY A 238 -7.14 3.22 11.96
N MET A 239 -6.02 3.76 12.42
CA MET A 239 -5.70 3.91 13.84
C MET A 239 -6.62 4.96 14.48
N ASN A 240 -7.09 4.74 15.70
CA ASN A 240 -7.75 5.77 16.50
C ASN A 240 -6.70 6.78 16.99
N PHE A 241 -7.07 8.05 17.02
CA PHE A 241 -6.19 9.10 17.53
C PHE A 241 -6.86 9.86 18.67
N VAL A 242 -6.14 9.96 19.80
CA VAL A 242 -6.60 10.68 20.99
C VAL A 242 -5.56 11.73 21.34
N ARG A 243 -5.94 13.01 21.27
CA ARG A 243 -5.09 14.11 21.73
C ARG A 243 -5.09 14.20 23.23
N GLY A 244 -3.95 14.58 23.82
CA GLY A 244 -3.81 14.74 25.26
C GLY A 244 -2.46 15.29 25.65
N ARG A 245 -2.14 15.15 26.95
CA ARG A 245 -0.87 15.56 27.55
C ARG A 245 -0.27 14.44 28.37
N LEU A 246 1.04 14.46 28.46
CA LEU A 246 1.79 13.61 29.36
C LEU A 246 2.03 14.36 30.65
N GLU A 247 1.46 13.87 31.78
CA GLU A 247 1.53 14.49 33.08
C GLU A 247 2.16 13.54 34.09
N ASP A 248 2.91 14.08 35.06
CA ASP A 248 3.33 13.30 36.22
C ASP A 248 2.17 13.24 37.22
N ARG A 249 1.67 12.04 37.52
CA ARG A 249 0.59 11.80 38.48
C ARG A 249 1.00 10.69 39.46
N ASP A 250 0.88 10.96 40.72
CA ASP A 250 1.12 9.96 41.80
C ASP A 250 2.50 9.26 41.73
N GLY A 251 3.52 9.96 41.21
CA GLY A 251 4.87 9.44 41.03
C GLY A 251 5.06 8.55 39.80
N GLY A 252 4.13 8.57 38.84
CA GLY A 252 4.21 7.90 37.56
C GLY A 252 3.74 8.77 36.43
N LEU A 253 4.18 8.47 35.19
CA LEU A 253 3.74 9.16 34.00
C LEU A 253 2.32 8.71 33.65
N ALA A 254 1.44 9.64 33.32
CA ALA A 254 0.10 9.39 32.85
C ALA A 254 -0.18 10.17 31.56
N PHE A 255 -0.92 9.55 30.63
CA PHE A 255 -1.55 10.24 29.50
C PHE A 255 -2.94 10.71 29.94
N VAL A 256 -3.18 12.00 29.79
CA VAL A 256 -4.49 12.61 30.04
C VAL A 256 -5.04 13.13 28.73
N GLY A 257 -6.11 12.46 28.26
CA GLY A 257 -6.80 12.88 27.02
C GLY A 257 -7.43 14.26 27.17
N SER A 258 -7.47 15.02 26.09
CA SER A 258 -8.19 16.29 26.05
C SER A 258 -9.69 16.03 26.20
N GLY A 259 -10.36 16.76 27.08
CA GLY A 259 -11.74 16.51 27.51
C GLY A 259 -11.83 15.56 28.69
N ASP A 260 -13.02 15.45 29.26
CA ASP A 260 -13.25 14.63 30.46
C ASP A 260 -13.26 13.13 30.13
N GLY A 261 -12.52 12.32 30.87
CA GLY A 261 -12.80 10.90 31.00
C GLY A 261 -11.70 9.92 30.57
N LEU A 262 -10.53 10.33 30.07
CA LEU A 262 -9.44 9.42 29.74
C LEU A 262 -8.16 9.80 30.47
N ALA A 263 -7.76 8.98 31.44
CA ALA A 263 -6.47 9.08 32.12
C ALA A 263 -5.85 7.69 32.20
N LEU A 264 -4.71 7.49 31.53
CA LEU A 264 -4.05 6.20 31.36
C LEU A 264 -2.65 6.26 31.99
N GLY A 265 -2.37 5.41 32.96
CA GLY A 265 -1.02 5.27 33.53
C GLY A 265 -0.05 4.66 32.52
N LEU A 266 1.09 5.26 32.32
CA LEU A 266 2.11 4.85 31.36
C LEU A 266 3.37 4.30 32.05
N GLY A 267 4.06 3.39 31.37
CA GLY A 267 5.44 3.01 31.69
C GLY A 267 6.45 4.12 31.34
N GLY A 268 7.68 4.03 31.87
CA GLY A 268 8.65 5.11 31.89
C GLY A 268 9.26 5.64 30.59
N ASP A 269 9.05 5.02 29.45
CA ASP A 269 9.78 5.37 28.18
C ASP A 269 9.47 6.75 27.61
N LEU A 270 8.28 7.29 27.89
CA LEU A 270 7.82 8.59 27.40
C LEU A 270 8.12 9.76 28.37
N ALA A 271 8.85 9.52 29.46
CA ALA A 271 9.12 10.56 30.47
C ALA A 271 9.82 11.81 29.90
N LYS A 272 10.62 11.66 28.84
CA LYS A 272 11.30 12.79 28.15
C LYS A 272 10.34 13.76 27.48
N HIS A 273 9.08 13.35 27.26
CA HIS A 273 8.03 14.17 26.64
C HIS A 273 7.01 14.69 27.66
N ALA A 274 7.27 14.54 28.98
CA ALA A 274 6.38 15.02 30.04
C ALA A 274 6.09 16.52 29.89
N GLY A 275 4.83 16.91 30.08
CA GLY A 275 4.35 18.27 29.91
C GLY A 275 4.03 18.66 28.46
N GLY A 276 4.37 17.83 27.48
CA GLY A 276 4.09 18.05 26.06
C GLY A 276 2.67 17.66 25.65
N GLU A 277 2.17 18.30 24.59
CA GLU A 277 0.97 17.84 23.89
C GLU A 277 1.34 16.69 22.95
N VAL A 278 0.64 15.58 23.10
CA VAL A 278 0.87 14.35 22.33
C VAL A 278 -0.43 13.83 21.77
N GLU A 279 -0.35 13.03 20.74
CA GLU A 279 -1.48 12.29 20.20
C GLU A 279 -1.19 10.78 20.33
N MET A 280 -2.03 10.07 21.11
CA MET A 280 -1.98 8.62 21.23
C MET A 280 -2.67 8.00 20.00
N GLY A 281 -1.96 7.17 19.25
CA GLY A 281 -2.52 6.33 18.19
C GLY A 281 -2.73 4.90 18.68
N ILE A 282 -3.94 4.35 18.54
CA ILE A 282 -4.23 2.97 18.93
C ILE A 282 -5.11 2.27 17.92
N ARG A 283 -4.77 1.03 17.57
CA ARG A 283 -5.53 0.24 16.58
C ARG A 283 -6.89 -0.18 17.17
N PRO A 284 -7.96 -0.30 16.35
CA PRO A 284 -9.28 -0.73 16.79
C PRO A 284 -9.30 -2.06 17.55
N GLU A 285 -8.46 -3.01 17.21
CA GLU A 285 -8.31 -4.32 17.85
C GLU A 285 -7.55 -4.29 19.17
N ASN A 286 -6.81 -3.20 19.45
CA ASN A 286 -6.06 -3.00 20.70
C ASN A 286 -6.88 -2.25 21.76
N ILE A 287 -8.16 -1.99 21.46
CA ILE A 287 -9.17 -1.53 22.41
C ILE A 287 -10.16 -2.67 22.62
N SER A 288 -10.28 -3.14 23.85
CA SER A 288 -11.22 -4.20 24.22
C SER A 288 -12.35 -3.70 25.10
N LEU A 289 -13.49 -4.43 25.10
CA LEU A 289 -14.59 -4.15 26.01
C LEU A 289 -14.26 -4.72 27.40
N ALA A 290 -14.46 -3.93 28.44
CA ALA A 290 -14.24 -4.32 29.83
C ALA A 290 -15.57 -4.72 30.52
N ALA A 291 -15.51 -5.69 31.41
CA ALA A 291 -16.57 -5.98 32.34
C ALA A 291 -16.57 -4.89 33.46
N GLY A 292 -17.38 -3.85 33.28
CA GLY A 292 -17.38 -2.68 34.18
C GLY A 292 -16.79 -1.44 33.50
N ALA A 293 -16.22 -0.51 34.28
CA ALA A 293 -15.74 0.77 33.75
C ALA A 293 -14.47 0.66 32.87
N GLY A 294 -13.61 -0.34 33.13
CA GLY A 294 -12.34 -0.43 32.44
C GLY A 294 -11.44 0.76 32.73
N ASP A 295 -10.65 1.18 31.75
CA ASP A 295 -9.80 2.37 31.80
C ASP A 295 -10.60 3.65 31.48
N ALA A 296 -11.71 3.50 30.76
CA ALA A 296 -12.64 4.58 30.45
C ALA A 296 -14.05 4.05 30.14
N MET A 297 -15.06 4.91 30.33
CA MET A 297 -16.44 4.63 29.89
C MET A 297 -16.74 5.34 28.57
N GLY A 298 -17.35 4.60 27.66
CA GLY A 298 -17.78 5.15 26.37
C GLY A 298 -19.27 4.92 26.09
N THR A 299 -19.84 5.80 25.29
CA THR A 299 -21.20 5.67 24.76
C THR A 299 -21.16 5.15 23.33
N VAL A 300 -21.83 4.03 23.07
CA VAL A 300 -21.91 3.44 21.72
C VAL A 300 -22.81 4.31 20.85
N GLN A 301 -22.29 4.79 19.74
CA GLN A 301 -22.99 5.61 18.76
C GLN A 301 -23.44 4.80 17.54
N GLY A 302 -22.78 3.67 17.26
CA GLY A 302 -23.11 2.81 16.16
C GLY A 302 -22.37 1.47 16.22
N CYS A 303 -22.92 0.49 15.53
CA CYS A 303 -22.34 -0.85 15.40
C CYS A 303 -22.47 -1.33 13.96
N GLU A 304 -21.36 -1.67 13.33
CA GLU A 304 -21.33 -2.31 12.02
C GLU A 304 -20.94 -3.78 12.20
N THR A 305 -21.84 -4.70 11.90
CA THR A 305 -21.59 -6.15 12.02
C THR A 305 -21.13 -6.72 10.69
N LEU A 306 -19.91 -7.29 10.68
CA LEU A 306 -19.29 -7.90 9.50
C LEU A 306 -19.36 -9.44 9.51
N GLY A 307 -20.23 -10.02 10.34
CA GLY A 307 -20.43 -11.46 10.49
C GLY A 307 -19.50 -12.06 11.56
N HIS A 308 -18.21 -12.16 11.29
CA HIS A 308 -17.22 -12.70 12.23
C HIS A 308 -16.70 -11.68 13.25
N GLU A 309 -16.92 -10.40 13.01
CA GLU A 309 -16.53 -9.29 13.88
C GLU A 309 -17.54 -8.14 13.80
N SER A 310 -17.48 -7.24 14.75
CA SER A 310 -18.25 -5.99 14.75
C SER A 310 -17.32 -4.80 15.01
N LEU A 311 -17.60 -3.69 14.34
CA LEU A 311 -16.96 -2.40 14.56
C LEU A 311 -17.91 -1.50 15.34
N LEU A 312 -17.52 -1.14 16.57
CA LEU A 312 -18.28 -0.21 17.40
C LEU A 312 -17.71 1.19 17.24
N ARG A 313 -18.57 2.16 16.95
CA ARG A 313 -18.25 3.58 17.12
C ARG A 313 -18.62 3.99 18.52
N VAL A 314 -17.61 4.40 19.30
CA VAL A 314 -17.76 4.70 20.72
C VAL A 314 -17.26 6.10 20.98
N ARG A 315 -18.10 6.95 21.59
CA ARG A 315 -17.69 8.26 22.10
C ARG A 315 -17.16 8.11 23.53
N CYS A 316 -15.92 8.53 23.73
CA CYS A 316 -15.26 8.57 25.03
C CYS A 316 -14.77 10.02 25.27
N GLY A 317 -15.44 10.77 26.17
CA GLY A 317 -15.25 12.21 26.28
C GLY A 317 -15.51 12.91 24.95
N ASP A 318 -14.54 13.69 24.47
CA ASP A 318 -14.60 14.41 23.19
C ASP A 318 -14.12 13.56 22.01
N HIS A 319 -13.64 12.34 22.25
CA HIS A 319 -13.06 11.48 21.23
C HIS A 319 -14.06 10.47 20.69
N GLU A 320 -14.03 10.26 19.38
CA GLU A 320 -14.73 9.17 18.71
C GLU A 320 -13.73 8.05 18.41
N LEU A 321 -14.02 6.86 18.93
CA LEU A 321 -13.15 5.69 18.81
C LEU A 321 -13.87 4.59 18.03
N VAL A 322 -13.15 3.88 17.18
CA VAL A 322 -13.59 2.64 16.56
C VAL A 322 -12.98 1.48 17.34
N VAL A 323 -13.83 0.58 17.84
CA VAL A 323 -13.40 -0.60 18.59
C VAL A 323 -13.78 -1.85 17.80
N ARG A 324 -12.83 -2.73 17.56
CA ARG A 324 -13.06 -4.01 16.88
C ARG A 324 -13.31 -5.10 17.90
N VAL A 325 -14.47 -5.74 17.84
CA VAL A 325 -14.86 -6.82 18.74
C VAL A 325 -15.20 -8.09 17.97
N PRO A 326 -14.83 -9.29 18.49
CA PRO A 326 -15.19 -10.55 17.86
C PRO A 326 -16.71 -10.79 17.83
N GLY A 327 -17.22 -11.37 16.75
CA GLY A 327 -18.61 -11.81 16.61
C GLY A 327 -19.63 -10.68 16.42
N ALA A 328 -20.91 -11.07 16.41
CA ALA A 328 -22.05 -10.18 16.16
C ALA A 328 -22.69 -9.61 17.47
N GLY A 329 -22.12 -9.92 18.63
CA GLY A 329 -22.78 -9.74 19.94
C GLY A 329 -22.79 -8.32 20.52
N ALA A 330 -22.23 -7.33 19.83
CA ALA A 330 -22.10 -5.96 20.36
C ALA A 330 -23.28 -5.03 20.02
N GLY A 331 -24.25 -5.51 19.23
CA GLY A 331 -25.47 -4.75 18.90
C GLY A 331 -26.35 -4.56 20.11
N GLY A 332 -26.77 -3.30 20.38
CA GLY A 332 -27.66 -2.98 21.49
C GLY A 332 -27.01 -2.49 22.78
N LEU A 333 -25.69 -2.44 22.85
CA LEU A 333 -24.95 -1.83 23.96
C LEU A 333 -25.09 -0.29 23.88
N ALA A 334 -25.56 0.34 24.95
CA ALA A 334 -25.64 1.81 25.03
C ALA A 334 -24.37 2.43 25.61
N LYS A 335 -23.78 1.76 26.62
CA LYS A 335 -22.51 2.18 27.28
C LYS A 335 -21.61 0.97 27.43
N VAL A 336 -20.31 1.19 27.28
CA VAL A 336 -19.27 0.16 27.38
C VAL A 336 -18.08 0.67 28.17
N GLY A 337 -17.51 -0.21 28.99
CA GLY A 337 -16.15 0.01 29.52
C GLY A 337 -15.13 -0.33 28.47
N LEU A 338 -14.10 0.49 28.34
CA LEU A 338 -13.00 0.34 27.40
C LEU A 338 -11.71 0.00 28.14
N ARG A 339 -10.91 -0.89 27.59
CA ARG A 339 -9.54 -1.18 28.05
C ARG A 339 -8.59 -1.03 26.89
N PHE A 340 -7.51 -0.25 27.09
CA PHE A 340 -6.52 0.08 26.09
C PHE A 340 -5.24 -0.75 26.29
N ASP A 341 -4.79 -1.43 25.23
CA ASP A 341 -3.46 -2.05 25.22
C ASP A 341 -2.39 -0.99 24.89
N LEU A 342 -1.87 -0.35 25.93
CA LEU A 342 -0.89 0.73 25.79
C LEU A 342 0.46 0.26 25.26
N ASN A 343 0.80 -1.03 25.35
CA ASN A 343 2.02 -1.59 24.77
C ASN A 343 1.96 -1.61 23.24
N ALA A 344 0.75 -1.61 22.68
CA ALA A 344 0.50 -1.54 21.24
C ALA A 344 0.13 -0.12 20.75
N ALA A 345 0.13 0.88 21.65
CA ALA A 345 -0.09 2.26 21.28
C ALA A 345 1.15 2.88 20.62
N ALA A 346 0.94 3.73 19.63
CA ALA A 346 1.95 4.60 19.05
C ALA A 346 1.73 6.04 19.54
N TRP A 347 2.80 6.77 19.74
CA TRP A 347 2.74 8.11 20.26
C TRP A 347 3.28 9.10 19.23
N PHE A 348 2.60 10.20 19.05
CA PHE A 348 2.94 11.21 18.04
C PHE A 348 3.01 12.60 18.68
N ASP A 349 3.93 13.39 18.18
CA ASP A 349 3.94 14.83 18.43
C ASP A 349 2.67 15.48 17.86
N ALA A 350 1.90 16.17 18.68
CA ALA A 350 0.59 16.68 18.29
C ALA A 350 0.66 17.80 17.22
N ALA A 351 1.80 18.47 17.08
CA ALA A 351 1.98 19.57 16.13
C ALA A 351 2.49 19.07 14.77
N THR A 352 3.45 18.14 14.78
CA THR A 352 4.12 17.67 13.56
C THR A 352 3.53 16.35 13.03
N GLY A 353 2.89 15.55 13.89
CA GLY A 353 2.43 14.20 13.56
C GLY A 353 3.54 13.16 13.46
N GLN A 354 4.78 13.48 13.79
CA GLN A 354 5.91 12.56 13.83
C GLN A 354 5.80 11.63 15.04
N ALA A 355 6.20 10.36 14.86
CA ALA A 355 6.24 9.42 15.98
C ALA A 355 7.26 9.87 17.03
N LEU A 356 6.89 9.68 18.29
CA LEU A 356 7.76 9.87 19.43
C LEU A 356 8.46 8.53 19.74
N ASP A 357 9.78 8.53 19.85
CA ASP A 357 10.62 7.38 20.20
C ASP A 357 10.69 7.17 21.74
#